data_cd1645d7599cdc469846de8330e0de68
#
_entry.id   cd1645d7599cdc469846de8330e0de68
#
_cell.length_a   1.000
_cell.length_b   1.000
_cell.length_c   1.000
_cell.angle_alpha   90.00
_cell.angle_beta   90.00
_cell.angle_gamma   90.00
#
_symmetry.space_group_name_H-M   'P 1'
#
loop_
_entity.id
_entity.type
_entity.pdbx_description
1 polymer ?
#
loop_
_entity_poly.entity_id
_entity_poly.type
_entity_poly.pdbx_seq_one_letter_code
_entity_poly.pdbx_strand_id
1 'polypeptide(L)'
;ILNATNSDLRGVSTAVTVDNTGTSETLSIANIASINTKLGGSDPSYSTINDTAATLGTDNTHAARMASKTIVITDNATAAQYRQALTNAGGATVSGAIVETSSAALAAGATLSNATSVVLQVQSNDKDFTSTSFQSEVTGFDLNGQTGVLFNIADVDGKTITDSAGGGNYIISDTYDAIKDADEDDGAGSPAATDAAKFAKLYGATEIQVTDYDATANAGAGD
;
A
#
# COMPACT_ATOMS: atom_id res chain seq x y z
N ILE A 1 -4.51 -33.22 10.56
CA ILE A 1 -3.32 -33.64 9.78
C ILE A 1 -2.10 -32.83 10.16
N LEU A 2 -2.19 -31.51 10.35
CA LEU A 2 -1.04 -30.65 10.70
C LEU A 2 -0.32 -31.13 11.97
N ASN A 3 -1.05 -31.66 12.94
CA ASN A 3 -0.51 -32.15 14.21
C ASN A 3 -0.15 -33.64 14.21
N ALA A 4 -0.47 -34.38 13.12
CA ALA A 4 -0.12 -35.78 12.99
C ALA A 4 1.35 -35.95 12.64
N THR A 5 2.03 -36.95 13.19
CA THR A 5 3.39 -37.32 12.78
C THR A 5 3.32 -38.18 11.50
N ASN A 6 4.45 -38.25 10.76
CA ASN A 6 4.51 -39.14 9.60
C ASN A 6 4.28 -40.63 9.97
N SER A 7 4.54 -41.02 11.21
CA SER A 7 4.27 -42.35 11.73
C SER A 7 2.79 -42.60 11.92
N ASP A 8 2.00 -41.57 12.25
CA ASP A 8 0.55 -41.74 12.47
C ASP A 8 -0.21 -42.01 11.17
N LEU A 9 0.35 -41.65 10.03
CA LEU A 9 -0.23 -41.84 8.71
C LEU A 9 0.27 -43.08 7.98
N ARG A 10 1.35 -43.72 8.46
CA ARG A 10 1.97 -44.90 7.80
C ARG A 10 1.10 -46.17 7.83
N GLY A 11 0.14 -46.24 8.70
CA GLY A 11 -0.79 -47.38 8.79
C GLY A 11 -2.06 -47.23 7.96
N VAL A 12 -2.19 -46.11 7.24
CA VAL A 12 -3.39 -45.85 6.41
C VAL A 12 -3.17 -46.46 5.04
N SER A 13 -3.83 -47.57 4.76
CA SER A 13 -3.72 -48.32 3.49
C SER A 13 -4.49 -47.68 2.32
N THR A 14 -5.28 -46.65 2.59
CA THR A 14 -6.04 -45.87 1.60
C THR A 14 -5.50 -44.47 1.51
N ALA A 15 -5.62 -43.84 0.34
CA ALA A 15 -5.20 -42.44 0.15
C ALA A 15 -5.85 -41.56 1.23
N VAL A 16 -5.01 -40.84 1.99
CA VAL A 16 -5.49 -39.85 2.94
C VAL A 16 -5.90 -38.65 2.09
N THR A 17 -7.20 -38.47 1.95
CA THR A 17 -7.75 -37.26 1.33
C THR A 17 -7.96 -36.23 2.43
N VAL A 18 -7.38 -35.06 2.29
CA VAL A 18 -7.80 -33.90 3.07
C VAL A 18 -9.09 -33.42 2.41
N ASP A 19 -10.22 -33.82 2.98
CA ASP A 19 -11.53 -33.42 2.47
C ASP A 19 -11.79 -31.96 2.85
N ASN A 20 -11.85 -31.12 1.84
CA ASN A 20 -12.05 -29.68 1.88
C ASN A 20 -13.39 -29.30 1.27
N THR A 21 -14.26 -30.26 1.05
CA THR A 21 -15.55 -30.04 0.41
C THR A 21 -16.47 -29.23 1.31
N GLY A 22 -16.45 -27.90 1.15
CA GLY A 22 -17.44 -27.05 1.80
C GLY A 22 -16.90 -25.74 2.41
N THR A 23 -15.61 -25.58 2.55
CA THR A 23 -14.99 -24.30 2.98
C THR A 23 -13.74 -24.01 2.17
N SER A 24 -13.56 -22.77 1.77
CA SER A 24 -12.29 -22.31 1.19
C SER A 24 -11.22 -22.36 2.26
N GLU A 25 -10.37 -23.38 2.23
CA GLU A 25 -9.28 -23.46 3.21
C GLU A 25 -8.24 -22.39 2.96
N THR A 26 -7.86 -21.75 4.04
CA THR A 26 -6.76 -20.79 4.08
C THR A 26 -5.56 -21.45 4.75
N LEU A 27 -4.45 -21.54 4.03
CA LEU A 27 -3.23 -22.19 4.51
C LEU A 27 -2.01 -21.28 4.32
N SER A 28 -1.03 -21.38 5.22
CA SER A 28 0.29 -20.83 4.98
C SER A 28 1.13 -21.76 4.09
N ILE A 29 2.17 -21.22 3.47
CA ILE A 29 3.15 -21.99 2.68
C ILE A 29 3.77 -23.12 3.51
N ALA A 30 4.10 -22.82 4.78
CA ALA A 30 4.68 -23.80 5.69
C ALA A 30 3.68 -24.96 5.99
N ASN A 31 2.40 -24.63 6.16
CA ASN A 31 1.37 -25.64 6.38
C ASN A 31 1.14 -26.51 5.15
N ILE A 32 1.13 -25.92 3.95
CA ILE A 32 1.04 -26.64 2.67
C ILE A 32 2.22 -27.62 2.55
N ALA A 33 3.43 -27.16 2.81
CA ALA A 33 4.64 -27.99 2.74
C ALA A 33 4.61 -29.16 3.77
N SER A 34 4.14 -28.89 4.98
CA SER A 34 4.00 -29.90 6.03
C SER A 34 2.96 -30.96 5.65
N ILE A 35 1.81 -30.58 5.11
CA ILE A 35 0.79 -31.51 4.65
C ILE A 35 1.29 -32.29 3.44
N ASN A 36 1.94 -31.64 2.46
CA ASN A 36 2.54 -32.28 1.30
C ASN A 36 3.47 -33.43 1.72
N THR A 37 4.38 -33.17 2.67
CA THR A 37 5.29 -34.19 3.20
C THR A 37 4.55 -35.37 3.79
N LYS A 38 3.47 -35.15 4.52
CA LYS A 38 2.63 -36.19 5.14
C LYS A 38 1.81 -36.96 4.12
N LEU A 39 1.45 -36.36 3.00
CA LEU A 39 0.69 -36.97 1.91
C LEU A 39 1.59 -37.65 0.84
N GLY A 40 2.90 -37.73 1.08
CA GLY A 40 3.82 -38.40 0.17
C GLY A 40 4.13 -37.60 -1.10
N GLY A 41 4.11 -36.29 -1.04
CA GLY A 41 4.52 -35.38 -2.11
C GLY A 41 3.39 -34.69 -2.87
N SER A 42 2.13 -34.86 -2.44
CA SER A 42 0.98 -34.16 -3.03
C SER A 42 0.59 -32.96 -2.17
N ASP A 43 0.39 -31.78 -2.79
CA ASP A 43 -0.14 -30.62 -2.08
C ASP A 43 -1.64 -30.84 -1.72
N PRO A 44 -2.10 -30.34 -0.56
CA PRO A 44 -3.53 -30.38 -0.20
C PRO A 44 -4.35 -29.50 -1.15
N SER A 45 -5.65 -29.66 -1.15
CA SER A 45 -6.57 -28.71 -1.78
C SER A 45 -6.68 -27.46 -0.91
N TYR A 46 -6.54 -26.28 -1.50
CA TYR A 46 -6.72 -24.97 -0.86
C TYR A 46 -7.07 -23.92 -1.91
N SER A 47 -7.72 -22.85 -1.47
CA SER A 47 -8.10 -21.71 -2.33
C SER A 47 -7.34 -20.43 -1.98
N THR A 48 -6.92 -20.31 -0.73
CA THR A 48 -6.30 -19.09 -0.20
C THR A 48 -4.99 -19.41 0.51
N ILE A 49 -3.97 -18.58 0.23
CA ILE A 49 -2.71 -18.60 0.97
C ILE A 49 -2.63 -17.32 1.80
N ASN A 50 -2.33 -17.49 3.09
CA ASN A 50 -2.18 -16.42 4.06
C ASN A 50 -0.78 -16.53 4.70
N ASP A 51 0.12 -15.62 4.34
CA ASP A 51 1.51 -15.66 4.80
C ASP A 51 2.15 -14.27 4.76
N THR A 52 3.39 -14.15 5.21
CA THR A 52 4.14 -12.89 5.27
C THR A 52 4.62 -12.42 3.90
N ALA A 53 4.87 -11.12 3.77
CA ALA A 53 5.46 -10.52 2.57
C ALA A 53 6.82 -11.16 2.23
N ALA A 54 7.60 -11.49 3.25
CA ALA A 54 8.89 -12.16 3.07
C ALA A 54 8.73 -13.54 2.44
N THR A 55 7.71 -14.31 2.81
CA THR A 55 7.45 -15.64 2.24
C THR A 55 6.89 -15.56 0.82
N LEU A 56 5.95 -14.63 0.57
CA LEU A 56 5.17 -14.61 -0.66
C LEU A 56 5.76 -13.76 -1.77
N GLY A 57 6.58 -12.76 -1.41
CA GLY A 57 7.00 -11.68 -2.29
C GLY A 57 8.52 -11.49 -2.43
N THR A 58 9.35 -12.43 -1.98
CA THR A 58 10.81 -12.28 -2.12
C THR A 58 11.30 -12.81 -3.47
N ASP A 59 10.79 -13.96 -3.89
CA ASP A 59 11.21 -14.63 -5.13
C ASP A 59 10.06 -15.49 -5.70
N ASN A 60 10.36 -16.36 -6.65
CA ASN A 60 9.39 -17.24 -7.28
C ASN A 60 9.35 -18.67 -6.70
N THR A 61 10.01 -18.91 -5.57
CA THR A 61 10.13 -20.26 -4.96
C THR A 61 8.75 -20.89 -4.71
N HIS A 62 7.76 -20.09 -4.39
CA HIS A 62 6.41 -20.55 -4.09
C HIS A 62 5.39 -20.32 -5.22
N ALA A 63 5.84 -19.83 -6.39
CA ALA A 63 4.94 -19.46 -7.49
C ALA A 63 4.00 -20.60 -7.92
N ALA A 64 4.49 -21.84 -7.98
CA ALA A 64 3.66 -23.00 -8.36
C ALA A 64 2.50 -23.25 -7.39
N ARG A 65 2.69 -22.95 -6.09
CA ARG A 65 1.65 -23.06 -5.07
C ARG A 65 0.68 -21.89 -5.06
N MET A 66 1.19 -20.71 -5.43
CA MET A 66 0.45 -19.44 -5.44
C MET A 66 -0.42 -19.29 -6.69
N ALA A 67 -0.05 -19.94 -7.80
CA ALA A 67 -0.73 -19.82 -9.08
C ALA A 67 -2.25 -20.07 -8.97
N SER A 68 -3.04 -19.10 -9.40
CA SER A 68 -4.52 -19.15 -9.35
C SER A 68 -5.13 -19.25 -7.95
N LYS A 69 -4.38 -18.86 -6.91
CA LYS A 69 -4.88 -18.81 -5.51
C LYS A 69 -5.09 -17.36 -5.08
N THR A 70 -6.08 -17.15 -4.22
CA THR A 70 -6.18 -15.87 -3.48
C THR A 70 -5.01 -15.78 -2.50
N ILE A 71 -4.29 -14.66 -2.54
CA ILE A 71 -3.13 -14.41 -1.70
C ILE A 71 -3.45 -13.29 -0.73
N VAL A 72 -3.20 -13.52 0.55
CA VAL A 72 -3.33 -12.52 1.61
C VAL A 72 -1.97 -12.36 2.30
N ILE A 73 -1.38 -11.20 2.16
CA ILE A 73 -0.15 -10.83 2.85
C ILE A 73 -0.53 -10.31 4.25
N THR A 74 0.03 -10.91 5.29
CA THR A 74 -0.41 -10.71 6.69
C THR A 74 0.31 -9.58 7.41
N ASP A 75 1.43 -9.13 6.87
CA ASP A 75 2.25 -8.04 7.38
C ASP A 75 2.41 -6.93 6.32
N ASN A 76 3.18 -5.90 6.63
CA ASN A 76 3.47 -4.84 5.67
C ASN A 76 4.45 -5.33 4.60
N ALA A 77 4.05 -5.23 3.35
CA ALA A 77 4.91 -5.50 2.20
C ALA A 77 5.57 -4.21 1.70
N THR A 78 6.74 -4.34 1.11
CA THR A 78 7.23 -3.31 0.17
C THR A 78 6.49 -3.42 -1.16
N ALA A 79 6.51 -2.37 -1.97
CA ALA A 79 5.92 -2.41 -3.31
C ALA A 79 6.53 -3.52 -4.19
N ALA A 80 7.84 -3.78 -4.05
CA ALA A 80 8.52 -4.85 -4.76
C ALA A 80 8.02 -6.23 -4.36
N GLN A 81 7.87 -6.48 -3.06
CA GLN A 81 7.34 -7.75 -2.54
C GLN A 81 5.89 -7.97 -2.99
N TYR A 82 5.06 -6.94 -2.94
CA TYR A 82 3.67 -7.03 -3.39
C TYR A 82 3.58 -7.39 -4.88
N ARG A 83 4.37 -6.74 -5.75
CA ARG A 83 4.43 -7.05 -7.18
C ARG A 83 4.96 -8.45 -7.46
N GLN A 84 5.93 -8.91 -6.68
CA GLN A 84 6.43 -10.29 -6.82
C GLN A 84 5.33 -11.29 -6.44
N ALA A 85 4.59 -11.03 -5.37
CA ALA A 85 3.44 -11.85 -5.00
C ALA A 85 2.35 -11.86 -6.10
N LEU A 86 2.05 -10.71 -6.73
CA LEU A 86 1.15 -10.62 -7.89
C LEU A 86 1.64 -11.48 -9.06
N THR A 87 2.93 -11.42 -9.35
CA THR A 87 3.58 -12.24 -10.39
C THR A 87 3.44 -13.73 -10.08
N ASN A 88 3.73 -14.12 -8.86
CA ASN A 88 3.63 -15.51 -8.39
C ASN A 88 2.19 -16.04 -8.40
N ALA A 89 1.22 -15.18 -8.12
CA ALA A 89 -0.21 -15.52 -8.16
C ALA A 89 -0.75 -15.72 -9.58
N GLY A 90 -0.01 -15.30 -10.62
CA GLY A 90 -0.39 -15.51 -12.01
C GLY A 90 -1.71 -14.81 -12.41
N GLY A 91 -1.97 -13.61 -11.89
CA GLY A 91 -3.15 -12.82 -12.17
C GLY A 91 -4.33 -13.07 -11.21
N ALA A 92 -4.16 -13.91 -10.20
CA ALA A 92 -5.14 -14.06 -9.13
C ALA A 92 -5.08 -12.86 -8.15
N THR A 93 -6.08 -12.76 -7.28
CA THR A 93 -6.17 -11.66 -6.32
C THR A 93 -5.06 -11.75 -5.27
N VAL A 94 -4.32 -10.66 -5.09
CA VAL A 94 -3.39 -10.45 -3.97
C VAL A 94 -3.91 -9.27 -3.16
N SER A 95 -3.93 -9.40 -1.84
CA SER A 95 -4.31 -8.33 -0.91
C SER A 95 -3.29 -8.22 0.23
N GLY A 96 -3.19 -7.06 0.82
CA GLY A 96 -2.27 -6.76 1.93
C GLY A 96 -1.97 -5.28 2.02
N ALA A 97 -1.36 -4.86 3.11
CA ALA A 97 -0.90 -3.50 3.30
C ALA A 97 0.51 -3.31 2.71
N ILE A 98 0.73 -2.17 2.09
CA ILE A 98 2.04 -1.78 1.57
C ILE A 98 2.54 -0.60 2.40
N VAL A 99 3.75 -0.73 2.92
CA VAL A 99 4.53 0.36 3.49
C VAL A 99 5.85 0.43 2.73
N GLU A 100 6.02 1.51 1.97
CA GLU A 100 7.19 1.70 1.11
C GLU A 100 7.98 2.92 1.56
N THR A 101 9.28 2.87 1.42
CA THR A 101 10.21 3.94 1.81
C THR A 101 10.78 4.71 0.62
N SER A 102 10.46 4.31 -0.59
CA SER A 102 10.91 4.94 -1.83
C SER A 102 9.73 5.52 -2.60
N SER A 103 9.71 6.84 -2.82
CA SER A 103 8.71 7.51 -3.65
C SER A 103 8.70 6.97 -5.07
N ALA A 104 9.87 6.64 -5.63
CA ALA A 104 10.02 6.08 -6.96
C ALA A 104 9.32 4.70 -7.10
N ALA A 105 9.27 3.91 -6.02
CA ALA A 105 8.58 2.62 -6.02
C ALA A 105 7.05 2.75 -6.04
N LEU A 106 6.53 3.92 -5.64
CA LEU A 106 5.10 4.25 -5.63
C LEU A 106 4.71 5.22 -6.75
N ALA A 107 5.66 5.62 -7.62
CA ALA A 107 5.38 6.48 -8.75
C ALA A 107 4.43 5.82 -9.75
N ALA A 108 3.74 6.63 -10.55
CA ALA A 108 2.78 6.19 -11.55
C ALA A 108 3.36 5.12 -12.50
N GLY A 109 2.55 4.12 -12.84
CA GLY A 109 2.90 3.06 -13.78
C GLY A 109 3.17 1.68 -13.18
N ALA A 110 3.22 1.55 -11.86
CA ALA A 110 3.34 0.24 -11.22
C ALA A 110 1.98 -0.22 -10.67
N THR A 111 1.59 -1.47 -10.92
CA THR A 111 0.29 -1.99 -10.46
C THR A 111 0.36 -2.41 -9.00
N LEU A 112 -0.48 -1.81 -8.17
CA LEU A 112 -0.67 -2.15 -6.75
C LEU A 112 -2.13 -2.43 -6.42
N SER A 113 -2.92 -2.83 -7.42
CA SER A 113 -4.35 -3.10 -7.30
C SER A 113 -4.66 -4.13 -6.21
N ASN A 114 -5.78 -3.93 -5.51
CA ASN A 114 -6.25 -4.74 -4.38
C ASN A 114 -5.37 -4.66 -3.11
N ALA A 115 -4.36 -3.81 -3.03
CA ALA A 115 -3.73 -3.49 -1.77
C ALA A 115 -4.76 -2.86 -0.81
N THR A 116 -4.74 -3.26 0.45
CA THR A 116 -5.69 -2.73 1.46
C THR A 116 -5.32 -1.34 1.93
N SER A 117 -4.04 -1.00 1.86
CA SER A 117 -3.49 0.34 2.04
C SER A 117 -2.13 0.42 1.36
N VAL A 118 -1.77 1.62 0.88
CA VAL A 118 -0.44 1.90 0.33
C VAL A 118 0.05 3.20 0.95
N VAL A 119 1.07 3.11 1.77
CA VAL A 119 1.61 4.24 2.54
C VAL A 119 3.07 4.46 2.18
N LEU A 120 3.44 5.70 1.84
CA LEU A 120 4.82 6.11 1.75
C LEU A 120 5.33 6.53 3.14
N GLN A 121 6.31 5.81 3.66
CA GLN A 121 7.05 6.25 4.84
C GLN A 121 8.22 7.16 4.41
N VAL A 122 8.11 8.44 4.73
CA VAL A 122 9.05 9.46 4.27
C VAL A 122 10.44 9.25 4.87
N GLN A 123 11.46 9.42 4.03
CA GLN A 123 12.86 9.29 4.41
C GLN A 123 13.59 10.65 4.35
N SER A 124 14.67 10.80 5.10
CA SER A 124 15.41 12.06 5.18
C SER A 124 16.00 12.54 3.85
N ASN A 125 16.25 11.63 2.93
CA ASN A 125 16.81 11.89 1.60
C ASN A 125 15.75 11.95 0.47
N ASP A 126 14.46 11.80 0.80
CA ASP A 126 13.35 11.77 -0.15
C ASP A 126 12.14 12.48 0.49
N LYS A 127 12.15 13.83 0.44
CA LYS A 127 11.16 14.68 1.12
C LYS A 127 10.48 15.70 0.21
N ASP A 128 10.88 15.78 -1.05
CA ASP A 128 10.26 16.66 -2.03
C ASP A 128 9.45 15.85 -3.04
N PHE A 129 8.14 15.92 -2.91
CA PHE A 129 7.19 15.18 -3.75
C PHE A 129 6.45 16.06 -4.74
N THR A 130 6.78 17.34 -4.82
CA THR A 130 6.08 18.32 -5.69
C THR A 130 6.11 17.96 -7.17
N SER A 131 7.06 17.13 -7.60
CA SER A 131 7.19 16.63 -8.98
C SER A 131 6.89 15.14 -9.12
N THR A 132 6.41 14.49 -8.06
CA THR A 132 6.15 13.04 -8.05
C THR A 132 4.69 12.77 -8.33
N SER A 133 4.39 12.01 -9.38
CA SER A 133 3.04 11.51 -9.62
C SER A 133 2.89 10.15 -8.96
N PHE A 134 2.08 10.06 -7.93
CA PHE A 134 1.78 8.80 -7.25
C PHE A 134 0.69 8.02 -7.95
N GLN A 135 0.71 6.70 -7.79
CA GLN A 135 -0.37 5.84 -8.21
C GLN A 135 -1.65 6.15 -7.40
N SER A 136 -2.81 5.92 -8.04
CA SER A 136 -4.13 6.12 -7.42
C SER A 136 -4.33 5.28 -6.15
N GLU A 137 -3.61 4.16 -6.04
CA GLU A 137 -3.67 3.24 -4.91
C GLU A 137 -2.95 3.75 -3.65
N VAL A 138 -2.13 4.80 -3.77
CA VAL A 138 -1.51 5.43 -2.59
C VAL A 138 -2.60 6.06 -1.73
N THR A 139 -2.73 5.55 -0.51
CA THR A 139 -3.77 5.96 0.45
C THR A 139 -3.26 6.93 1.51
N GLY A 140 -1.96 7.07 1.65
CA GLY A 140 -1.42 7.97 2.66
C GLY A 140 0.10 8.09 2.69
N PHE A 141 0.54 8.99 3.55
CA PHE A 141 1.94 9.29 3.85
C PHE A 141 2.17 9.21 5.35
N ASP A 142 3.29 8.62 5.75
CA ASP A 142 3.79 8.66 7.12
C ASP A 142 5.05 9.52 7.14
N LEU A 143 4.98 10.67 7.82
CA LEU A 143 6.10 11.60 7.89
C LEU A 143 7.33 11.02 8.59
N ASN A 144 7.14 10.01 9.44
CA ASN A 144 8.22 9.29 10.12
C ASN A 144 9.23 10.24 10.80
N GLY A 145 8.73 11.28 11.47
CA GLY A 145 9.52 12.30 12.13
C GLY A 145 10.23 13.29 11.21
N GLN A 146 10.01 13.22 9.89
CA GLN A 146 10.66 14.14 8.96
C GLN A 146 9.97 15.50 8.96
N THR A 147 10.78 16.56 8.95
CA THR A 147 10.32 17.95 8.90
C THR A 147 10.54 18.55 7.53
N GLY A 148 9.67 19.49 7.15
CA GLY A 148 9.78 20.20 5.87
C GLY A 148 9.53 19.29 4.66
N VAL A 149 8.60 18.31 4.80
CA VAL A 149 8.20 17.45 3.68
C VAL A 149 7.33 18.23 2.73
N LEU A 150 7.68 18.27 1.46
CA LEU A 150 7.01 19.06 0.43
C LEU A 150 6.00 18.21 -0.35
N PHE A 151 4.76 18.67 -0.42
CA PHE A 151 3.70 18.10 -1.26
C PHE A 151 3.04 19.19 -2.10
N ASN A 152 2.54 18.85 -3.29
CA ASN A 152 1.48 19.64 -3.92
C ASN A 152 0.12 19.26 -3.32
N ILE A 153 -0.88 20.13 -3.50
CA ILE A 153 -2.21 19.90 -2.90
C ILE A 153 -2.92 18.67 -3.48
N ALA A 154 -2.73 18.42 -4.78
CA ALA A 154 -3.36 17.28 -5.46
C ALA A 154 -2.84 15.92 -4.96
N ASP A 155 -1.57 15.85 -4.56
CA ASP A 155 -0.98 14.60 -4.06
C ASP A 155 -1.51 14.19 -2.70
N VAL A 156 -1.92 15.14 -1.89
CA VAL A 156 -2.44 14.87 -0.54
C VAL A 156 -3.97 14.84 -0.46
N ASP A 157 -4.65 15.22 -1.55
CA ASP A 157 -6.10 15.18 -1.60
C ASP A 157 -6.61 13.75 -1.38
N GLY A 158 -7.58 13.60 -0.48
CA GLY A 158 -8.16 12.31 -0.11
C GLY A 158 -7.21 11.33 0.59
N LYS A 159 -5.94 11.70 0.83
CA LYS A 159 -4.95 10.82 1.46
C LYS A 159 -4.78 11.13 2.96
N THR A 160 -4.37 10.12 3.72
CA THR A 160 -4.04 10.29 5.14
C THR A 160 -2.59 10.74 5.30
N ILE A 161 -2.33 11.75 6.13
CA ILE A 161 -0.97 12.10 6.57
C ILE A 161 -0.86 11.76 8.04
N THR A 162 0.10 10.91 8.37
CA THR A 162 0.43 10.48 9.74
C THR A 162 1.88 10.78 10.06
N ASP A 163 2.23 10.67 11.33
CA ASP A 163 3.62 10.79 11.78
C ASP A 163 3.87 9.76 12.88
N SER A 164 4.33 8.59 12.49
CA SER A 164 4.53 7.46 13.39
C SER A 164 5.69 7.66 14.37
N ALA A 165 6.71 8.44 13.99
CA ALA A 165 7.87 8.71 14.83
C ALA A 165 7.71 9.97 15.71
N GLY A 166 6.77 10.87 15.36
CA GLY A 166 6.51 12.13 16.04
C GLY A 166 7.50 13.24 15.70
N GLY A 167 7.02 14.49 15.71
CA GLY A 167 7.81 15.69 15.42
C GLY A 167 7.94 16.03 13.94
N GLY A 168 7.35 15.23 13.05
CA GLY A 168 7.29 15.49 11.63
C GLY A 168 6.32 16.63 11.27
N ASN A 169 6.60 17.31 10.18
CA ASN A 169 5.70 18.30 9.59
C ASN A 169 5.83 18.35 8.09
N TYR A 170 4.84 18.94 7.43
CA TYR A 170 4.82 19.09 5.99
C TYR A 170 4.49 20.52 5.55
N ILE A 171 4.82 20.81 4.32
CA ILE A 171 4.64 22.07 3.63
C ILE A 171 3.83 21.77 2.37
N ILE A 172 2.82 22.59 2.08
CA ILE A 172 2.16 22.59 0.77
C ILE A 172 2.90 23.58 -0.13
N SER A 173 3.42 23.08 -1.25
CA SER A 173 4.12 23.89 -2.25
C SER A 173 3.45 23.69 -3.60
N ASP A 174 2.70 24.69 -4.07
CA ASP A 174 1.90 24.61 -5.29
C ASP A 174 1.70 25.98 -5.94
N THR A 175 1.02 26.03 -7.08
CA THR A 175 0.64 27.25 -7.75
C THR A 175 -0.41 28.03 -6.94
N TYR A 176 -0.46 29.35 -7.18
CA TYR A 176 -1.49 30.20 -6.57
C TYR A 176 -2.92 29.68 -6.85
N ASP A 177 -3.17 29.31 -8.11
CA ASP A 177 -4.51 28.84 -8.52
C ASP A 177 -4.88 27.53 -7.84
N ALA A 178 -3.96 26.58 -7.70
CA ALA A 178 -4.22 25.31 -7.01
C ALA A 178 -4.49 25.49 -5.52
N ILE A 179 -3.74 26.38 -4.85
CA ILE A 179 -3.93 26.71 -3.44
C ILE A 179 -5.24 27.45 -3.22
N LYS A 180 -5.55 28.43 -4.10
CA LYS A 180 -6.78 29.19 -4.07
C LYS A 180 -8.00 28.28 -4.26
N ASP A 181 -7.98 27.39 -5.25
CA ASP A 181 -9.05 26.43 -5.51
C ASP A 181 -9.32 25.50 -4.30
N ALA A 182 -8.26 25.15 -3.58
CA ALA A 182 -8.37 24.35 -2.36
C ALA A 182 -8.91 25.12 -1.14
N ASP A 183 -8.75 26.46 -1.11
CA ASP A 183 -9.20 27.34 -0.03
C ASP A 183 -10.56 27.99 -0.34
N GLU A 184 -10.98 28.05 -1.61
CA GLU A 184 -12.24 28.70 -1.98
C GLU A 184 -13.46 27.92 -1.47
N ASP A 185 -14.23 28.63 -0.64
CA ASP A 185 -15.65 28.38 -0.48
C ASP A 185 -16.35 28.85 -1.78
N ASP A 186 -16.88 27.93 -2.58
CA ASP A 186 -17.58 28.19 -3.84
C ASP A 186 -18.87 29.03 -3.69
N GLY A 187 -18.97 29.77 -2.60
CA GLY A 187 -20.07 30.72 -2.32
C GLY A 187 -21.32 30.07 -1.79
N ALA A 188 -21.35 28.78 -1.54
CA ALA A 188 -22.48 28.06 -0.96
C ALA A 188 -22.47 28.07 0.59
N GLY A 189 -21.51 28.74 1.23
CA GLY A 189 -21.41 28.88 2.69
C GLY A 189 -20.92 27.66 3.44
N SER A 190 -20.35 26.69 2.71
CA SER A 190 -19.59 25.55 3.24
C SER A 190 -18.79 24.98 2.08
N PRO A 191 -17.49 24.70 2.21
CA PRO A 191 -16.74 24.09 1.15
C PRO A 191 -17.46 22.80 0.72
N ALA A 192 -17.54 22.56 -0.59
CA ALA A 192 -18.09 21.30 -1.08
C ALA A 192 -17.34 20.14 -0.40
N ALA A 193 -18.01 19.02 -0.19
CA ALA A 193 -17.40 17.89 0.55
C ALA A 193 -16.07 17.42 -0.08
N THR A 194 -15.87 17.65 -1.38
CA THR A 194 -14.64 17.41 -2.13
C THR A 194 -13.52 18.38 -1.76
N ASP A 195 -13.84 19.62 -1.38
CA ASP A 195 -12.84 20.65 -1.09
C ASP A 195 -12.48 20.68 0.41
N ALA A 196 -13.40 20.20 1.27
CA ALA A 196 -13.12 20.07 2.70
C ALA A 196 -11.89 19.23 3.02
N ALA A 197 -11.60 18.22 2.20
CA ALA A 197 -10.41 17.39 2.36
C ALA A 197 -9.13 18.15 2.01
N LYS A 198 -9.11 18.89 0.89
CA LYS A 198 -7.99 19.75 0.48
C LYS A 198 -7.76 20.87 1.48
N PHE A 199 -8.82 21.54 1.90
CA PHE A 199 -8.79 22.58 2.92
C PHE A 199 -8.15 22.10 4.22
N ALA A 200 -8.55 20.92 4.72
CA ALA A 200 -7.95 20.35 5.91
C ALA A 200 -6.45 20.08 5.76
N LYS A 201 -5.96 19.82 4.53
CA LYS A 201 -4.53 19.64 4.26
C LYS A 201 -3.77 20.97 4.25
N LEU A 202 -4.35 22.03 3.72
CA LEU A 202 -3.76 23.37 3.79
C LEU A 202 -3.59 23.81 5.25
N TYR A 203 -4.63 23.66 6.06
CA TYR A 203 -4.59 24.07 7.48
C TYR A 203 -3.76 23.15 8.38
N GLY A 204 -3.50 21.93 7.95
CA GLY A 204 -2.59 21.00 8.63
C GLY A 204 -1.11 21.21 8.29
N ALA A 205 -0.81 21.95 7.23
CA ALA A 205 0.56 22.27 6.84
C ALA A 205 1.17 23.30 7.80
N THR A 206 2.48 23.20 8.04
CA THR A 206 3.21 24.23 8.81
C THR A 206 3.55 25.45 8.01
N GLU A 207 3.56 25.34 6.69
CA GLU A 207 3.86 26.42 5.74
C GLU A 207 3.12 26.15 4.43
N ILE A 208 2.75 27.22 3.72
CA ILE A 208 2.23 27.19 2.37
C ILE A 208 3.17 28.01 1.50
N GLN A 209 3.70 27.40 0.43
CA GLN A 209 4.59 28.03 -0.54
C GLN A 209 3.89 28.15 -1.88
N VAL A 210 3.78 29.39 -2.40
CA VAL A 210 3.24 29.69 -3.73
C VAL A 210 4.39 29.70 -4.72
N THR A 211 4.39 28.77 -5.68
CA THR A 211 5.53 28.56 -6.59
C THR A 211 5.54 29.47 -7.80
N ASP A 212 4.39 30.04 -8.18
CA ASP A 212 4.21 30.95 -9.33
C ASP A 212 3.94 32.41 -8.93
N TYR A 213 4.23 32.76 -7.68
CA TYR A 213 4.05 34.15 -7.21
C TYR A 213 5.06 35.08 -7.88
N ASP A 214 4.56 35.92 -8.79
CA ASP A 214 5.34 37.01 -9.38
C ASP A 214 5.15 38.29 -8.55
N ALA A 215 6.13 38.58 -7.69
CA ALA A 215 6.15 39.79 -6.88
C ALA A 215 6.14 41.08 -7.72
N THR A 216 6.55 41.03 -9.01
CA THR A 216 6.58 42.20 -9.90
C THR A 216 5.22 42.48 -10.54
N ALA A 217 4.39 41.45 -10.78
CA ALA A 217 3.05 41.61 -11.33
C ALA A 217 2.07 42.25 -10.31
N ASN A 218 2.30 42.04 -9.01
CA ASN A 218 1.43 42.58 -7.94
C ASN A 218 1.89 43.93 -7.37
N ALA A 219 3.05 44.40 -7.75
CA ALA A 219 3.53 45.73 -7.28
C ALA A 219 2.77 46.93 -7.87
N GLY A 220 1.81 46.69 -8.77
CA GLY A 220 1.00 47.72 -9.42
C GLY A 220 -0.50 47.72 -9.08
N ALA A 221 -0.98 46.83 -8.24
CA ALA A 221 -2.40 46.70 -7.83
C ALA A 221 -2.63 47.26 -6.41
N GLY A 222 -1.87 48.24 -6.00
CA GLY A 222 -2.12 48.96 -4.77
C GLY A 222 -2.93 50.23 -5.09
N ASP A 223 -4.27 50.11 -4.94
CA ASP A 223 -5.17 51.19 -4.46
C ASP A 223 -6.47 50.58 -4.04
#